data_6c9841a4c27175fe86ded6c1c6a478a9
#
_entry.id   6c9841a4c27175fe86ded6c1c6a478a9
#
_cell.length_a   1.000
_cell.length_b   1.000
_cell.length_c   1.000
_cell.angle_alpha   90.00
_cell.angle_beta   90.00
_cell.angle_gamma   90.00
#
_symmetry.space_group_name_H-M   'P 1'
#
loop_
_entity.id
_entity.type
_entity.pdbx_description
1 polymer ?
#
loop_
_entity_poly.entity_id
_entity_poly.type
_entity_poly.pdbx_seq_one_letter_code
_entity_poly.pdbx_strand_id
1 'polypeptide(L)'
;DPLELVPTEKIFEWELGEPDFIVETQANEIAAVGIQDYLYTEATLPFDRDVWVRAFQYNPGKEAVLHHLMTFISPADEDFWGDEAENEISTRRFLGSFIPGNNPATVFGEGSGILIPEGHKLSMQFHYVTNGLATTDKTSIGLYFYDEPPGQELLTKAISPRFVIEPYDSNHTMEVSYQFEKPVVVTSVRAR
;
A
#
# COMPACT_ATOMS: atom_id res chain seq x y z
N ASP A 1 -36.65 -2.10 9.17
CA ASP A 1 -35.91 -2.86 10.18
C ASP A 1 -34.42 -2.53 10.07
N PRO A 2 -33.72 -2.07 11.12
CA PRO A 2 -32.27 -1.81 11.06
C PRO A 2 -31.44 -3.03 10.65
N LEU A 3 -31.99 -4.23 10.74
CA LEU A 3 -31.35 -5.48 10.33
C LEU A 3 -31.46 -5.76 8.81
N GLU A 4 -32.23 -4.97 8.07
CA GLU A 4 -32.31 -5.08 6.61
C GLU A 4 -31.24 -4.27 5.87
N LEU A 5 -30.45 -3.47 6.58
CA LEU A 5 -29.25 -2.82 6.04
C LEU A 5 -28.07 -3.82 6.05
N VAL A 6 -28.21 -4.93 5.37
CA VAL A 6 -27.05 -5.73 4.99
C VAL A 6 -26.24 -4.85 4.03
N PRO A 7 -24.98 -4.49 4.35
CA PRO A 7 -24.17 -3.77 3.40
C PRO A 7 -24.14 -4.58 2.11
N THR A 8 -24.64 -4.01 1.03
CA THR A 8 -24.43 -4.59 -0.30
C THR A 8 -22.93 -4.67 -0.49
N GLU A 9 -22.41 -5.88 -0.70
CA GLU A 9 -21.00 -6.05 -1.01
C GLU A 9 -20.68 -5.14 -2.19
N LYS A 10 -19.75 -4.23 -2.00
CA LYS A 10 -19.30 -3.37 -3.07
C LYS A 10 -18.49 -4.25 -4.03
N ILE A 11 -19.01 -4.42 -5.24
CA ILE A 11 -18.26 -5.08 -6.30
C ILE A 11 -17.29 -4.01 -6.82
N PHE A 12 -16.01 -4.24 -6.62
CA PHE A 12 -14.98 -3.37 -7.17
C PHE A 12 -14.78 -3.73 -8.65
N GLU A 13 -15.04 -2.77 -9.51
CA GLU A 13 -14.68 -2.85 -10.93
C GLU A 13 -13.33 -2.16 -11.15
N TRP A 14 -12.62 -2.56 -12.18
CA TRP A 14 -11.39 -1.88 -12.59
C TRP A 14 -11.74 -0.54 -13.24
N GLU A 15 -11.66 0.55 -12.46
CA GLU A 15 -12.05 1.90 -12.90
C GLU A 15 -11.22 2.41 -14.08
N LEU A 16 -10.01 1.88 -14.24
CA LEU A 16 -9.06 2.26 -15.29
C LEU A 16 -9.06 1.28 -16.48
N GLY A 17 -10.05 0.38 -16.54
CA GLY A 17 -10.08 -0.74 -17.48
C GLY A 17 -9.28 -1.94 -16.98
N GLU A 18 -9.13 -2.95 -17.82
CA GLU A 18 -8.41 -4.18 -17.47
C GLU A 18 -6.93 -3.86 -17.15
N PRO A 19 -6.40 -4.29 -15.99
CA PRO A 19 -5.00 -4.09 -15.65
C PRO A 19 -4.07 -4.91 -16.56
N ASP A 20 -2.86 -4.39 -16.80
CA ASP A 20 -1.82 -5.14 -17.49
C ASP A 20 -1.33 -6.35 -16.69
N PHE A 21 -1.42 -6.25 -15.34
CA PHE A 21 -1.10 -7.35 -14.43
C PHE A 21 -1.92 -7.27 -13.15
N ILE A 22 -2.42 -8.42 -12.68
CA ILE A 22 -3.16 -8.53 -11.42
C ILE A 22 -2.35 -9.36 -10.42
N VAL A 23 -2.07 -8.76 -9.27
CA VAL A 23 -1.52 -9.46 -8.12
C VAL A 23 -2.68 -9.94 -7.24
N GLU A 24 -2.84 -11.25 -7.17
CA GLU A 24 -3.79 -11.89 -6.26
C GLU A 24 -3.13 -12.18 -4.91
N THR A 25 -3.69 -11.66 -3.83
CA THR A 25 -3.19 -11.98 -2.49
C THR A 25 -3.70 -13.34 -2.01
N GLN A 26 -3.09 -13.89 -0.99
CA GLN A 26 -3.64 -15.05 -0.30
C GLN A 26 -4.94 -14.66 0.42
N ALA A 27 -5.81 -15.65 0.62
CA ALA A 27 -7.00 -15.48 1.44
C ALA A 27 -6.60 -15.37 2.92
N ASN A 28 -7.05 -14.32 3.59
CA ASN A 28 -6.75 -14.01 4.98
C ASN A 28 -8.01 -14.25 5.82
N GLU A 29 -7.91 -15.09 6.84
CA GLU A 29 -8.99 -15.36 7.77
C GLU A 29 -9.05 -14.29 8.86
N ILE A 30 -10.19 -13.65 9.04
CA ILE A 30 -10.42 -12.61 10.03
C ILE A 30 -11.43 -13.12 11.06
N ALA A 31 -11.03 -13.14 12.33
CA ALA A 31 -11.89 -13.55 13.42
C ALA A 31 -13.07 -12.58 13.61
N ALA A 32 -14.17 -13.06 14.19
CA ALA A 32 -15.34 -12.22 14.49
C ALA A 32 -15.00 -11.11 15.49
N VAL A 33 -14.16 -11.40 16.48
CA VAL A 33 -13.84 -10.52 17.60
C VAL A 33 -12.36 -10.65 17.99
N GLY A 34 -11.85 -9.66 18.69
CA GLY A 34 -10.46 -9.64 19.17
C GLY A 34 -9.61 -8.62 18.44
N ILE A 35 -8.34 -8.56 18.79
CA ILE A 35 -7.34 -7.73 18.13
C ILE A 35 -6.71 -8.58 17.03
N GLN A 36 -6.56 -8.01 15.86
CA GLN A 36 -5.82 -8.61 14.74
C GLN A 36 -4.45 -7.93 14.68
N ASP A 37 -3.40 -8.73 14.79
CA ASP A 37 -2.05 -8.24 14.56
C ASP A 37 -1.87 -7.86 13.08
N TYR A 38 -0.86 -7.06 12.78
CA TYR A 38 -0.48 -6.79 11.40
C TYR A 38 -0.11 -8.10 10.70
N LEU A 39 -0.72 -8.31 9.55
CA LEU A 39 -0.41 -9.45 8.69
C LEU A 39 0.46 -8.97 7.53
N TYR A 40 1.49 -9.70 7.32
CA TYR A 40 2.48 -9.39 6.32
C TYR A 40 2.55 -10.52 5.29
N THR A 41 2.51 -10.19 4.03
CA THR A 41 2.56 -11.15 2.92
C THR A 41 3.44 -10.64 1.79
N GLU A 42 3.84 -11.53 0.92
CA GLU A 42 4.64 -11.21 -0.25
C GLU A 42 4.05 -11.88 -1.49
N ALA A 43 4.19 -11.22 -2.63
CA ALA A 43 3.81 -11.75 -3.92
C ALA A 43 5.00 -11.65 -4.88
N THR A 44 5.43 -12.78 -5.42
CA THR A 44 6.44 -12.82 -6.47
C THR A 44 5.86 -12.22 -7.75
N LEU A 45 6.63 -11.36 -8.40
CA LEU A 45 6.30 -10.78 -9.68
C LEU A 45 7.04 -11.51 -10.79
N PRO A 46 6.36 -11.96 -11.86
CA PRO A 46 6.98 -12.77 -12.92
C PRO A 46 7.68 -11.93 -13.98
N PHE A 47 8.24 -10.77 -13.59
CA PHE A 47 8.88 -9.86 -14.55
C PHE A 47 10.35 -10.20 -14.70
N ASP A 48 10.76 -10.45 -15.94
CA ASP A 48 12.13 -10.72 -16.39
C ASP A 48 12.84 -9.45 -16.90
N ARG A 49 12.28 -8.30 -16.61
CA ARG A 49 12.79 -6.96 -16.96
C ARG A 49 12.21 -5.91 -16.03
N ASP A 50 12.80 -4.75 -16.05
CA ASP A 50 12.26 -3.56 -15.42
C ASP A 50 10.89 -3.19 -16.01
N VAL A 51 9.90 -2.90 -15.16
CA VAL A 51 8.57 -2.42 -15.57
C VAL A 51 8.23 -1.11 -14.87
N TRP A 52 7.52 -0.23 -15.56
CA TRP A 52 7.16 1.09 -15.06
C TRP A 52 5.66 1.19 -14.82
N VAL A 53 5.29 1.30 -13.55
CA VAL A 53 3.88 1.47 -13.15
C VAL A 53 3.45 2.91 -13.40
N ARG A 54 2.38 3.10 -14.19
CA ARG A 54 1.73 4.39 -14.43
C ARG A 54 0.49 4.61 -13.56
N ALA A 55 -0.10 3.51 -13.10
CA ALA A 55 -1.28 3.51 -12.24
C ALA A 55 -1.40 2.18 -11.53
N PHE A 56 -2.14 2.15 -10.44
CA PHE A 56 -2.54 0.93 -9.76
C PHE A 56 -3.93 1.10 -9.14
N GLN A 57 -4.59 -0.02 -8.87
CA GLN A 57 -5.88 -0.06 -8.17
C GLN A 57 -5.92 -1.22 -7.20
N TYR A 58 -6.46 -0.97 -6.01
CA TYR A 58 -6.79 -2.00 -5.03
C TYR A 58 -8.24 -2.43 -5.15
N ASN A 59 -8.46 -3.75 -5.14
CA ASN A 59 -9.79 -4.36 -5.07
C ASN A 59 -9.86 -5.23 -3.82
N PRO A 60 -10.23 -4.68 -2.66
CA PRO A 60 -10.38 -5.47 -1.44
C PRO A 60 -11.55 -6.44 -1.55
N GLY A 61 -11.35 -7.67 -1.11
CA GLY A 61 -12.43 -8.68 -1.05
C GLY A 61 -13.46 -8.36 0.02
N LYS A 62 -13.01 -7.76 1.15
CA LYS A 62 -13.87 -7.39 2.29
C LYS A 62 -13.46 -6.03 2.87
N GLU A 63 -13.85 -4.95 2.20
CA GLU A 63 -13.54 -3.58 2.63
C GLU A 63 -13.97 -3.30 4.08
N ALA A 64 -15.07 -3.92 4.54
CA ALA A 64 -15.63 -3.69 5.88
C ALA A 64 -14.72 -4.11 7.04
N VAL A 65 -13.70 -4.93 6.80
CA VAL A 65 -12.74 -5.39 7.79
C VAL A 65 -11.30 -4.98 7.47
N LEU A 66 -11.01 -4.54 6.25
CA LEU A 66 -9.69 -4.07 5.85
C LEU A 66 -9.50 -2.61 6.28
N HIS A 67 -8.80 -2.39 7.40
CA HIS A 67 -8.53 -1.05 7.91
C HIS A 67 -7.53 -0.31 7.04
N HIS A 68 -6.45 -0.96 6.62
CA HIS A 68 -5.54 -0.49 5.58
C HIS A 68 -4.69 -1.61 4.99
N LEU A 69 -4.23 -1.39 3.78
CA LEU A 69 -3.19 -2.17 3.11
C LEU A 69 -2.09 -1.23 2.67
N MET A 70 -0.85 -1.55 2.98
CA MET A 70 0.34 -0.86 2.46
C MET A 70 1.12 -1.81 1.55
N THR A 71 1.58 -1.30 0.41
CA THR A 71 2.34 -2.09 -0.56
C THR A 71 3.69 -1.45 -0.85
N PHE A 72 4.69 -2.30 -0.92
CA PHE A 72 6.08 -1.93 -1.17
C PHE A 72 6.66 -2.81 -2.28
N ILE A 73 7.62 -2.27 -2.99
CA ILE A 73 8.45 -2.99 -3.96
C ILE A 73 9.77 -3.29 -3.25
N SER A 74 10.11 -4.56 -3.09
CA SER A 74 11.29 -5.04 -2.36
C SER A 74 12.12 -5.98 -3.23
N PRO A 75 13.44 -6.05 -3.05
CA PRO A 75 14.27 -7.09 -3.64
C PRO A 75 13.76 -8.48 -3.26
N ALA A 76 13.95 -9.47 -4.14
CA ALA A 76 13.43 -10.83 -3.90
C ALA A 76 14.05 -11.50 -2.68
N ASP A 77 15.31 -11.20 -2.38
CA ASP A 77 16.10 -11.75 -1.27
C ASP A 77 15.96 -10.97 0.04
N GLU A 78 15.26 -9.84 0.02
CA GLU A 78 15.00 -9.05 1.23
C GLU A 78 13.90 -9.70 2.08
N ASP A 79 14.19 -9.92 3.38
CA ASP A 79 13.16 -10.33 4.35
C ASP A 79 12.41 -9.09 4.85
N PHE A 80 11.16 -8.95 4.41
CA PHE A 80 10.29 -7.83 4.85
C PHE A 80 9.92 -7.90 6.34
N TRP A 81 10.12 -9.05 7.00
CA TRP A 81 9.62 -9.37 8.36
C TRP A 81 10.70 -9.43 9.43
N GLY A 82 11.97 -9.41 9.05
CA GLY A 82 13.08 -9.55 9.98
C GLY A 82 13.20 -8.37 10.96
N ASP A 83 13.95 -8.57 12.04
CA ASP A 83 14.27 -7.53 13.03
C ASP A 83 14.98 -6.31 12.39
N GLU A 84 15.56 -6.48 11.22
CA GLU A 84 16.19 -5.44 10.41
C GLU A 84 15.19 -4.60 9.61
N ALA A 85 13.94 -5.08 9.49
CA ALA A 85 12.88 -4.44 8.70
C ALA A 85 12.63 -2.97 9.10
N GLU A 86 12.74 -2.64 10.38
CA GLU A 86 12.58 -1.26 10.86
C GLU A 86 13.69 -0.31 10.38
N ASN A 87 14.88 -0.83 10.14
CA ASN A 87 16.02 -0.05 9.70
C ASN A 87 16.06 0.13 8.18
N GLU A 88 15.46 -0.78 7.42
CA GLU A 88 15.52 -0.80 5.96
C GLU A 88 14.29 -0.21 5.26
N ILE A 89 13.25 0.20 5.97
CA ILE A 89 12.07 0.89 5.41
C ILE A 89 12.46 2.07 4.49
N SER A 90 13.62 2.67 4.71
CA SER A 90 14.13 3.75 3.87
C SER A 90 14.61 3.33 2.49
N THR A 91 14.90 2.04 2.27
CA THR A 91 15.39 1.50 1.00
C THR A 91 14.26 0.91 0.14
N ARG A 92 13.13 0.56 0.75
CA ARG A 92 11.97 0.01 0.06
C ARG A 92 11.23 1.08 -0.72
N ARG A 93 10.80 0.72 -1.91
CA ARG A 93 9.98 1.59 -2.73
C ARG A 93 8.52 1.45 -2.31
N PHE A 94 7.93 2.49 -1.77
CA PHE A 94 6.51 2.50 -1.46
C PHE A 94 5.71 2.64 -2.76
N LEU A 95 4.88 1.65 -3.07
CA LEU A 95 3.97 1.69 -4.21
C LEU A 95 2.72 2.50 -3.87
N GLY A 96 2.03 2.13 -2.80
CA GLY A 96 0.80 2.79 -2.40
C GLY A 96 0.16 2.20 -1.16
N SER A 97 -1.01 2.73 -0.82
CA SER A 97 -1.83 2.22 0.28
C SER A 97 -3.31 2.31 -0.06
N PHE A 98 -4.07 1.33 0.41
CA PHE A 98 -5.52 1.36 0.47
C PHE A 98 -5.99 1.75 1.88
N ILE A 99 -6.98 2.62 1.95
CA ILE A 99 -7.70 2.99 3.17
C ILE A 99 -9.17 3.10 2.78
N PRO A 100 -10.11 2.49 3.53
CA PRO A 100 -11.54 2.59 3.26
C PRO A 100 -12.01 4.04 3.10
N GLY A 101 -12.86 4.27 2.13
CA GLY A 101 -13.38 5.60 1.82
C GLY A 101 -12.51 6.47 0.90
N ASN A 102 -11.27 6.08 0.63
CA ASN A 102 -10.45 6.72 -0.39
C ASN A 102 -10.69 6.08 -1.77
N ASN A 103 -10.30 6.80 -2.83
CA ASN A 103 -10.31 6.21 -4.17
C ASN A 103 -9.33 5.02 -4.20
N PRO A 104 -9.79 3.81 -4.57
CA PRO A 104 -8.92 2.64 -4.65
C PRO A 104 -7.92 2.72 -5.82
N ALA A 105 -8.20 3.52 -6.84
CA ALA A 105 -7.34 3.72 -7.99
C ALA A 105 -6.45 4.95 -7.82
N THR A 106 -5.18 4.80 -8.21
CA THR A 106 -4.20 5.88 -8.25
C THR A 106 -3.58 5.95 -9.64
N VAL A 107 -3.66 7.11 -10.27
CA VAL A 107 -2.99 7.40 -11.53
C VAL A 107 -1.91 8.43 -11.27
N PHE A 108 -0.70 8.16 -11.71
CA PHE A 108 0.40 9.09 -11.57
C PHE A 108 0.31 10.21 -12.60
N GLY A 109 0.99 11.33 -12.34
CA GLY A 109 1.07 12.43 -13.30
C GLY A 109 1.66 11.98 -14.64
N GLU A 110 1.26 12.64 -15.71
CA GLU A 110 1.74 12.34 -17.07
C GLU A 110 3.28 12.33 -17.11
N GLY A 111 3.84 11.30 -17.74
CA GLY A 111 5.29 11.12 -17.85
C GLY A 111 5.99 10.73 -16.53
N SER A 112 5.24 10.38 -15.48
CA SER A 112 5.77 9.94 -14.19
C SER A 112 5.36 8.53 -13.86
N GLY A 113 6.24 7.73 -13.27
CA GLY A 113 5.95 6.35 -12.89
C GLY A 113 6.82 5.83 -11.77
N ILE A 114 6.43 4.70 -11.20
CA ILE A 114 7.22 3.96 -10.21
C ILE A 114 7.86 2.77 -10.91
N LEU A 115 9.17 2.62 -10.73
CA LEU A 115 9.92 1.49 -11.25
C LEU A 115 9.74 0.26 -10.36
N ILE A 116 9.37 -0.86 -10.96
CA ILE A 116 9.55 -2.20 -10.41
C ILE A 116 10.76 -2.81 -11.12
N PRO A 117 11.91 -2.91 -10.48
CA PRO A 117 13.08 -3.53 -11.10
C PRO A 117 12.88 -5.02 -11.32
N GLU A 118 13.59 -5.58 -12.30
CA GLU A 118 13.66 -7.02 -12.53
C GLU A 118 13.94 -7.78 -11.22
N GLY A 119 13.25 -8.91 -11.02
CA GLY A 119 13.45 -9.78 -9.86
C GLY A 119 12.95 -9.23 -8.53
N HIS A 120 12.22 -8.09 -8.53
CA HIS A 120 11.58 -7.58 -7.31
C HIS A 120 10.23 -8.24 -7.06
N LYS A 121 9.77 -8.15 -5.80
CA LYS A 121 8.48 -8.66 -5.32
C LYS A 121 7.62 -7.52 -4.78
N LEU A 122 6.31 -7.75 -4.62
CA LEU A 122 5.47 -6.91 -3.78
C LEU A 122 5.46 -7.45 -2.35
N SER A 123 5.79 -6.58 -1.40
CA SER A 123 5.64 -6.81 0.02
C SER A 123 4.45 -6.03 0.54
N MET A 124 3.59 -6.65 1.31
CA MET A 124 2.30 -6.12 1.72
C MET A 124 2.11 -6.21 3.22
N GLN A 125 1.62 -5.12 3.81
CA GLN A 125 1.23 -5.06 5.21
C GLN A 125 -0.27 -4.82 5.28
N PHE A 126 -1.01 -5.79 5.81
CA PHE A 126 -2.44 -5.68 6.07
C PHE A 126 -2.70 -5.36 7.53
N HIS A 127 -3.65 -4.48 7.75
CA HIS A 127 -4.25 -4.27 9.06
C HIS A 127 -5.75 -4.48 8.95
N TYR A 128 -6.26 -5.46 9.71
CA TYR A 128 -7.67 -5.79 9.75
C TYR A 128 -8.29 -5.34 11.08
N VAL A 129 -9.59 -5.07 11.04
CA VAL A 129 -10.42 -4.82 12.22
C VAL A 129 -11.58 -5.81 12.25
N THR A 130 -11.90 -6.32 13.42
CA THR A 130 -13.03 -7.23 13.60
C THR A 130 -14.34 -6.45 13.68
N ASN A 131 -15.41 -7.02 13.10
CA ASN A 131 -16.73 -6.37 13.03
C ASN A 131 -17.88 -7.21 13.60
N GLY A 132 -17.56 -8.26 14.37
CA GLY A 132 -18.54 -9.16 14.96
C GLY A 132 -18.85 -10.40 14.10
N LEU A 133 -18.34 -10.50 12.88
CA LEU A 133 -18.53 -11.62 11.96
C LEU A 133 -17.18 -12.17 11.50
N ALA A 134 -16.97 -13.48 11.66
CA ALA A 134 -15.83 -14.13 11.07
C ALA A 134 -15.96 -14.09 9.53
N THR A 135 -14.89 -13.72 8.84
CA THR A 135 -14.89 -13.58 7.39
C THR A 135 -13.51 -13.85 6.81
N THR A 136 -13.45 -13.90 5.49
CA THR A 136 -12.20 -14.08 4.73
C THR A 136 -12.07 -12.90 3.78
N ASP A 137 -10.90 -12.29 3.73
CA ASP A 137 -10.54 -11.28 2.72
C ASP A 137 -9.55 -11.86 1.71
N LYS A 138 -9.76 -11.54 0.45
CA LYS A 138 -8.83 -11.78 -0.63
C LYS A 138 -8.78 -10.53 -1.50
N THR A 139 -7.75 -9.74 -1.33
CA THR A 139 -7.55 -8.49 -2.06
C THR A 139 -6.80 -8.76 -3.38
N SER A 140 -7.18 -8.07 -4.44
CA SER A 140 -6.43 -8.03 -5.70
C SER A 140 -5.84 -6.63 -5.91
N ILE A 141 -4.69 -6.57 -6.57
CA ILE A 141 -4.02 -5.30 -6.91
C ILE A 141 -3.78 -5.29 -8.42
N GLY A 142 -4.44 -4.39 -9.12
CA GLY A 142 -4.24 -4.16 -10.56
C GLY A 142 -3.08 -3.21 -10.79
N LEU A 143 -2.16 -3.59 -11.64
CA LEU A 143 -1.02 -2.77 -12.06
C LEU A 143 -1.18 -2.40 -13.54
N TYR A 144 -0.93 -1.13 -13.86
CA TYR A 144 -0.99 -0.58 -15.20
C TYR A 144 0.37 -0.02 -15.56
N PHE A 145 0.91 -0.43 -16.70
CA PHE A 145 2.28 -0.15 -17.08
C PHE A 145 2.39 0.90 -18.19
N TYR A 146 3.56 1.49 -18.30
CA TYR A 146 4.01 2.18 -19.50
C TYR A 146 4.67 1.18 -20.44
N ASP A 147 4.49 1.37 -21.74
CA ASP A 147 5.20 0.61 -22.79
C ASP A 147 6.69 0.98 -22.81
N GLU A 148 7.01 2.25 -22.55
CA GLU A 148 8.36 2.80 -22.54
C GLU A 148 8.61 3.51 -21.20
N PRO A 149 9.87 3.59 -20.72
CA PRO A 149 10.19 4.29 -19.49
C PRO A 149 9.69 5.74 -19.50
N PRO A 150 9.02 6.20 -18.42
CA PRO A 150 8.60 7.59 -18.31
C PRO A 150 9.80 8.53 -18.09
N GLY A 151 9.58 9.82 -18.33
CA GLY A 151 10.62 10.84 -18.15
C GLY A 151 11.00 11.10 -16.70
N GLN A 152 10.14 10.71 -15.73
CA GLN A 152 10.33 10.97 -14.31
C GLN A 152 10.00 9.74 -13.47
N GLU A 153 10.91 9.38 -12.56
CA GLU A 153 10.69 8.38 -11.54
C GLU A 153 10.05 9.01 -10.30
N LEU A 154 8.97 8.38 -9.82
CA LEU A 154 8.35 8.74 -8.54
C LEU A 154 8.95 7.92 -7.42
N LEU A 155 9.40 8.61 -6.38
CA LEU A 155 9.93 8.02 -5.16
C LEU A 155 9.19 8.57 -3.96
N THR A 156 8.91 7.72 -2.99
CA THR A 156 8.36 8.13 -1.70
C THR A 156 9.48 8.16 -0.67
N LYS A 157 9.60 9.28 0.04
CA LYS A 157 10.53 9.42 1.16
C LYS A 157 9.73 9.55 2.45
N ALA A 158 9.90 8.57 3.34
CA ALA A 158 9.41 8.70 4.70
C ALA A 158 10.38 9.61 5.50
N ILE A 159 9.81 10.57 6.22
CA ILE A 159 10.53 11.46 7.12
C ILE A 159 9.89 11.27 8.48
N SER A 160 10.53 10.48 9.34
CA SER A 160 9.99 10.11 10.65
C SER A 160 11.06 10.35 11.72
N PRO A 161 10.97 11.44 12.48
CA PRO A 161 11.84 11.63 13.65
C PRO A 161 11.39 10.69 14.77
N ARG A 162 12.32 10.29 15.62
CA ARG A 162 11.99 9.66 16.89
C ARG A 162 11.49 10.73 17.85
N PHE A 163 10.34 10.51 18.45
CA PHE A 163 9.76 11.43 19.45
C PHE A 163 9.01 10.66 20.52
N VAL A 164 8.82 11.32 21.65
CA VAL A 164 8.01 10.83 22.77
C VAL A 164 6.94 11.88 23.03
N ILE A 165 5.69 11.46 23.12
CA ILE A 165 4.59 12.32 23.59
C ILE A 165 4.44 12.06 25.08
N GLU A 166 4.69 13.08 25.90
CA GLU A 166 4.53 12.97 27.34
C GLU A 166 3.04 12.77 27.71
N PRO A 167 2.75 11.97 28.75
CA PRO A 167 1.40 11.82 29.23
C PRO A 167 0.75 13.18 29.53
N TYR A 168 -0.51 13.34 29.10
CA TYR A 168 -1.31 14.57 29.28
C TYR A 168 -0.85 15.79 28.46
N ASP A 169 0.09 15.64 27.53
CA ASP A 169 0.42 16.69 26.58
C ASP A 169 -0.72 16.84 25.56
N SER A 170 -1.49 17.91 25.69
CA SER A 170 -2.67 18.15 24.84
C SER A 170 -2.33 18.90 23.54
N ASN A 171 -1.11 19.34 23.36
CA ASN A 171 -0.69 20.14 22.20
C ASN A 171 0.77 19.87 21.82
N HIS A 172 1.08 18.60 21.56
CA HIS A 172 2.41 18.21 21.15
C HIS A 172 2.72 18.75 19.74
N THR A 173 3.80 19.49 19.63
CA THR A 173 4.28 20.03 18.36
C THR A 173 5.63 19.43 18.04
N MET A 174 5.77 18.96 16.79
CA MET A 174 7.03 18.40 16.31
C MET A 174 7.34 18.98 14.92
N GLU A 175 8.58 19.33 14.75
CA GLU A 175 9.10 19.80 13.47
C GLU A 175 10.13 18.81 12.93
N VAL A 176 10.07 18.55 11.64
CA VAL A 176 11.05 17.76 10.92
C VAL A 176 11.38 18.44 9.60
N SER A 177 12.64 18.40 9.22
CA SER A 177 13.10 18.91 7.94
C SER A 177 13.89 17.85 7.18
N TYR A 178 13.78 17.89 5.87
CA TYR A 178 14.55 17.04 4.98
C TYR A 178 15.10 17.87 3.82
N GLN A 179 16.40 17.75 3.56
CA GLN A 179 17.05 18.41 2.45
C GLN A 179 17.26 17.42 1.30
N PHE A 180 16.70 17.73 0.15
CA PHE A 180 16.94 16.96 -1.06
C PHE A 180 18.33 17.30 -1.63
N GLU A 181 19.06 16.28 -2.05
CA GLU A 181 20.39 16.44 -2.67
C GLU A 181 20.33 16.93 -4.12
N LYS A 182 19.18 16.79 -4.75
CA LYS A 182 18.89 17.17 -6.14
C LYS A 182 17.60 17.96 -6.22
N PRO A 183 17.40 18.80 -7.23
CA PRO A 183 16.11 19.40 -7.50
C PRO A 183 15.03 18.32 -7.70
N VAL A 184 13.90 18.46 -7.00
CA VAL A 184 12.75 17.54 -7.08
C VAL A 184 11.46 18.31 -7.22
N VAL A 185 10.45 17.67 -7.76
CA VAL A 185 9.06 18.13 -7.72
C VAL A 185 8.32 17.31 -6.68
N VAL A 186 7.84 17.95 -5.62
CA VAL A 186 7.03 17.30 -4.60
C VAL A 186 5.59 17.23 -5.13
N THR A 187 5.10 16.02 -5.40
CA THR A 187 3.77 15.79 -5.96
C THR A 187 2.72 15.52 -4.88
N SER A 188 3.13 15.00 -3.73
CA SER A 188 2.23 14.78 -2.60
C SER A 188 2.98 14.81 -1.26
N VAL A 189 2.25 15.18 -0.21
CA VAL A 189 2.70 15.09 1.18
C VAL A 189 1.57 14.41 1.97
N ARG A 190 1.92 13.42 2.79
CA ARG A 190 0.98 12.75 3.70
C ARG A 190 1.51 12.86 5.12
N ALA A 191 0.72 13.44 6.01
CA ALA A 191 0.93 13.34 7.45
C ALA A 191 0.25 12.07 7.98
N ARG A 192 0.88 11.41 8.93
CA ARG A 192 0.34 10.26 9.65
C ARG A 192 0.50 10.44 11.14
#